data_0ca550011a3f442b1f2db264a423ce6f
#
_entry.id   0ca550011a3f442b1f2db264a423ce6f
#
_cell.length_a   1.000
_cell.length_b   1.000
_cell.length_c   1.000
_cell.angle_alpha   90.00
_cell.angle_beta   90.00
_cell.angle_gamma   90.00
#
_symmetry.space_group_name_H-M   'P 1'
#
loop_
_entity.id
_entity.type
_entity.pdbx_description
1 polymer ?
#
loop_
_entity_poly.entity_id
_entity_poly.type
_entity_poly.pdbx_seq_one_letter_code
_entity_poly.pdbx_strand_id
1 'polypeptide(L)'
;SSKNIGKHMNKAVIDPSPTDWNGHIMQKRIASRYAAERRFKAMGFMAVALSTLFLAFLLFTMLGQGLRGFQRTEIAVEFDFPTLTAGATAASVTGPNADAALNSMDIPGIIELSVGQQYAGLGDSLLTSAAAANVRQMLINNPELVTSKQTLWLPADSRLDVAFKRQGEPTAEKTVATLSEKDALRTGFNWTFLTGADATDPSAVGIWAAFKGSLMTMAITLLLAFPVGVLAALYLEEYASKNRLTDMIEVSINNLAAVPSIIFGLLGLAVFLSIFGMPRSSALVGGLTLALMTMPVIVIAGRNAVKSVPPSIREAALGI
;
A
#
# COMPACT_ATOMS: atom_id res chain seq x y z
N SER A 1 -3.21 -32.91 -75.65
CA SER A 1 -3.10 -34.10 -74.80
C SER A 1 -3.48 -33.70 -73.39
N SER A 2 -4.77 -33.92 -73.07
CA SER A 2 -5.37 -33.64 -71.78
C SER A 2 -5.28 -34.90 -70.93
N LYS A 3 -4.53 -34.88 -69.82
CA LYS A 3 -4.49 -35.95 -68.81
C LYS A 3 -5.31 -35.59 -67.59
N ASN A 4 -6.36 -36.36 -67.42
CA ASN A 4 -7.20 -36.54 -66.26
C ASN A 4 -6.40 -36.49 -64.90
N ILE A 5 -6.77 -35.60 -64.06
CA ILE A 5 -6.50 -35.71 -62.64
C ILE A 5 -7.85 -35.92 -61.94
N GLY A 6 -8.21 -37.21 -61.84
CA GLY A 6 -9.34 -37.68 -61.06
C GLY A 6 -9.07 -37.45 -59.57
N LYS A 7 -9.68 -36.46 -58.99
CA LYS A 7 -9.64 -36.19 -57.59
C LYS A 7 -10.54 -37.17 -56.84
N HIS A 8 -9.97 -38.14 -56.19
CA HIS A 8 -10.68 -38.99 -55.22
C HIS A 8 -11.11 -38.15 -54.04
N MET A 9 -12.26 -37.49 -54.15
CA MET A 9 -12.99 -37.01 -52.99
C MET A 9 -13.58 -38.24 -52.27
N ASN A 10 -12.95 -38.66 -51.21
CA ASN A 10 -13.47 -39.66 -50.30
C ASN A 10 -14.75 -39.07 -49.66
N LYS A 11 -15.92 -39.32 -50.26
CA LYS A 11 -17.22 -39.10 -49.63
C LYS A 11 -17.26 -40.01 -48.41
N ALA A 12 -17.09 -39.43 -47.24
CA ALA A 12 -17.45 -40.10 -46.00
C ALA A 12 -18.92 -40.51 -46.14
N VAL A 13 -19.17 -41.78 -46.37
CA VAL A 13 -20.50 -42.35 -46.31
C VAL A 13 -21.01 -42.17 -44.93
N ILE A 14 -21.95 -41.23 -44.78
CA ILE A 14 -22.67 -41.04 -43.53
C ILE A 14 -23.58 -42.27 -43.42
N ASP A 15 -23.16 -43.26 -42.64
CA ASP A 15 -23.95 -44.43 -42.31
C ASP A 15 -25.19 -43.94 -41.52
N PRO A 16 -26.42 -44.14 -42.09
CA PRO A 16 -27.65 -43.68 -41.44
C PRO A 16 -28.10 -44.60 -40.29
N SER A 17 -27.29 -45.60 -39.91
CA SER A 17 -27.61 -46.47 -38.79
C SER A 17 -27.53 -45.68 -37.47
N PRO A 18 -28.45 -45.86 -36.53
CA PRO A 18 -28.41 -45.21 -35.23
C PRO A 18 -27.11 -45.56 -34.53
N THR A 19 -26.43 -44.53 -33.98
CA THR A 19 -25.14 -44.70 -33.30
C THR A 19 -25.26 -45.69 -32.16
N ASP A 20 -24.56 -46.81 -32.25
CA ASP A 20 -24.50 -47.78 -31.16
C ASP A 20 -23.65 -47.23 -30.00
N TRP A 21 -24.35 -46.69 -29.00
CA TRP A 21 -23.75 -46.11 -27.79
C TRP A 21 -23.09 -47.16 -26.88
N ASN A 22 -23.48 -48.45 -27.02
CA ASN A 22 -22.94 -49.55 -26.23
C ASN A 22 -21.77 -50.27 -26.93
N GLY A 23 -21.46 -49.89 -28.16
CA GLY A 23 -20.37 -50.48 -28.93
C GLY A 23 -19.01 -50.20 -28.29
N HIS A 24 -18.14 -51.22 -28.28
CA HIS A 24 -16.79 -51.16 -27.66
C HIS A 24 -15.95 -49.96 -28.15
N ILE A 25 -16.09 -49.56 -29.40
CA ILE A 25 -15.39 -48.41 -29.99
C ILE A 25 -15.90 -47.10 -29.37
N MET A 26 -17.20 -46.98 -29.14
CA MET A 26 -17.81 -45.78 -28.53
C MET A 26 -17.44 -45.69 -27.06
N GLN A 27 -17.49 -46.79 -26.32
CA GLN A 27 -17.05 -46.81 -24.89
C GLN A 27 -15.58 -46.43 -24.75
N LYS A 28 -14.70 -46.87 -25.64
CA LYS A 28 -13.29 -46.46 -25.65
C LYS A 28 -13.11 -44.95 -25.91
N ARG A 29 -13.89 -44.38 -26.84
CA ARG A 29 -13.89 -42.92 -27.11
C ARG A 29 -14.41 -42.12 -25.92
N ILE A 30 -15.47 -42.60 -25.27
CA ILE A 30 -16.03 -41.98 -24.06
C ILE A 30 -15.00 -42.03 -22.94
N ALA A 31 -14.38 -43.18 -22.66
CA ALA A 31 -13.35 -43.33 -21.64
C ALA A 31 -12.13 -42.40 -21.90
N SER A 32 -11.73 -42.29 -23.18
CA SER A 32 -10.64 -41.37 -23.56
C SER A 32 -10.99 -39.89 -23.29
N ARG A 33 -12.25 -39.48 -23.59
CA ARG A 33 -12.73 -38.13 -23.31
C ARG A 33 -12.78 -37.83 -21.79
N TYR A 34 -13.31 -38.76 -20.99
CA TYR A 34 -13.31 -38.63 -19.53
C TYR A 34 -11.90 -38.59 -18.96
N ALA A 35 -10.96 -39.37 -19.51
CA ALA A 35 -9.57 -39.30 -19.08
C ALA A 35 -8.92 -37.94 -19.42
N ALA A 36 -9.21 -37.39 -20.62
CA ALA A 36 -8.75 -36.08 -21.04
C ALA A 36 -9.35 -34.97 -20.17
N GLU A 37 -10.65 -35.03 -19.89
CA GLU A 37 -11.34 -34.11 -19.01
C GLU A 37 -10.76 -34.11 -17.55
N ARG A 38 -10.51 -35.32 -17.02
CA ARG A 38 -9.90 -35.47 -15.69
C ARG A 38 -8.49 -34.91 -15.65
N ARG A 39 -7.69 -35.09 -16.70
CA ARG A 39 -6.36 -34.47 -16.81
C ARG A 39 -6.47 -32.95 -16.88
N PHE A 40 -7.40 -32.41 -17.65
CA PHE A 40 -7.64 -30.99 -17.76
C PHE A 40 -8.07 -30.37 -16.41
N LYS A 41 -9.02 -31.04 -15.72
CA LYS A 41 -9.43 -30.63 -14.36
C LYS A 41 -8.26 -30.68 -13.36
N ALA A 42 -7.43 -31.73 -13.43
CA ALA A 42 -6.26 -31.86 -12.58
C ALA A 42 -5.21 -30.76 -12.87
N MET A 43 -4.96 -30.46 -14.16
CA MET A 43 -4.07 -29.35 -14.53
C MET A 43 -4.61 -28.00 -14.06
N GLY A 44 -5.91 -27.77 -14.24
CA GLY A 44 -6.55 -26.55 -13.72
C GLY A 44 -6.46 -26.44 -12.21
N PHE A 45 -6.73 -27.52 -11.50
CA PHE A 45 -6.57 -27.56 -10.04
C PHE A 45 -5.11 -27.31 -9.62
N MET A 46 -4.15 -27.96 -10.29
CA MET A 46 -2.72 -27.74 -10.00
C MET A 46 -2.31 -26.27 -10.26
N ALA A 47 -2.79 -25.66 -11.33
CA ALA A 47 -2.49 -24.26 -11.63
C ALA A 47 -3.02 -23.32 -10.53
N VAL A 48 -4.26 -23.54 -10.09
CA VAL A 48 -4.85 -22.76 -8.98
C VAL A 48 -4.11 -23.03 -7.68
N ALA A 49 -3.81 -24.29 -7.36
CA ALA A 49 -3.07 -24.64 -6.14
C ALA A 49 -1.67 -24.02 -6.13
N LEU A 50 -0.94 -24.05 -7.25
CA LEU A 50 0.38 -23.43 -7.38
C LEU A 50 0.31 -21.92 -7.22
N SER A 51 -0.67 -21.27 -7.86
CA SER A 51 -0.89 -19.82 -7.72
C SER A 51 -1.21 -19.42 -6.27
N THR A 52 -2.08 -20.19 -5.61
CA THR A 52 -2.43 -19.95 -4.20
C THR A 52 -1.22 -20.16 -3.28
N LEU A 53 -0.43 -21.21 -3.51
CA LEU A 53 0.78 -21.48 -2.75
C LEU A 53 1.82 -20.37 -2.93
N PHE A 54 1.99 -19.88 -4.16
CA PHE A 54 2.89 -18.77 -4.44
C PHE A 54 2.43 -17.49 -3.75
N LEU A 55 1.13 -17.20 -3.81
CA LEU A 55 0.56 -16.05 -3.09
C LEU A 55 0.77 -16.19 -1.56
N ALA A 56 0.50 -17.35 -1.01
CA ALA A 56 0.73 -17.63 0.41
C ALA A 56 2.21 -17.47 0.79
N PHE A 57 3.12 -17.95 -0.04
CA PHE A 57 4.57 -17.76 0.15
C PHE A 57 4.95 -16.28 0.16
N LEU A 58 4.45 -15.48 -0.82
CA LEU A 58 4.70 -14.04 -0.86
C LEU A 58 4.16 -13.34 0.40
N LEU A 59 2.91 -13.63 0.78
CA LEU A 59 2.30 -13.04 1.97
C LEU A 59 3.09 -13.39 3.23
N PHE A 60 3.50 -14.64 3.39
CA PHE A 60 4.28 -15.08 4.54
C PHE A 60 5.65 -14.39 4.60
N THR A 61 6.32 -14.27 3.45
CA THR A 61 7.61 -13.59 3.34
C THR A 61 7.47 -12.10 3.65
N MET A 62 6.47 -11.44 3.07
CA MET A 62 6.20 -10.03 3.32
C MET A 62 5.82 -9.77 4.78
N LEU A 63 4.99 -10.62 5.38
CA LEU A 63 4.59 -10.49 6.78
C LEU A 63 5.80 -10.66 7.70
N GLY A 64 6.63 -11.68 7.48
CA GLY A 64 7.84 -11.92 8.27
C GLY A 64 8.86 -10.79 8.18
N GLN A 65 8.96 -10.12 7.03
CA GLN A 65 9.82 -8.95 6.86
C GLN A 65 9.18 -7.69 7.44
N GLY A 66 7.87 -7.50 7.23
CA GLY A 66 7.13 -6.35 7.71
C GLY A 66 7.06 -6.27 9.23
N LEU A 67 6.91 -7.39 9.92
CA LEU A 67 6.89 -7.43 11.39
C LEU A 67 8.17 -6.88 12.03
N ARG A 68 9.31 -6.98 11.35
CA ARG A 68 10.57 -6.39 11.83
C ARG A 68 10.57 -4.86 11.79
N GLY A 69 9.73 -4.24 10.97
CA GLY A 69 9.56 -2.79 10.93
C GLY A 69 8.92 -2.22 12.22
N PHE A 70 8.19 -3.05 12.98
CA PHE A 70 7.63 -2.66 14.28
C PHE A 70 8.67 -2.67 15.41
N GLN A 71 9.87 -3.10 15.14
CA GLN A 71 10.97 -3.09 16.07
C GLN A 71 12.03 -2.09 15.59
N ARG A 72 12.67 -1.40 16.53
CA ARG A 72 13.83 -0.55 16.26
C ARG A 72 14.94 -0.87 17.25
N THR A 73 16.17 -0.71 16.80
CA THR A 73 17.34 -0.82 17.67
C THR A 73 17.53 0.50 18.39
N GLU A 74 17.76 0.45 19.69
CA GLU A 74 18.01 1.60 20.53
C GLU A 74 19.38 1.45 21.19
N ILE A 75 20.08 2.57 21.32
CA ILE A 75 21.38 2.68 21.98
C ILE A 75 21.19 3.39 23.31
N ALA A 76 21.76 2.83 24.37
CA ALA A 76 21.81 3.44 25.67
C ALA A 76 22.81 4.61 25.65
N VAL A 77 22.36 5.82 25.97
CA VAL A 77 23.24 6.98 26.13
C VAL A 77 23.01 7.57 27.51
N GLU A 78 24.06 7.74 28.25
CA GLU A 78 24.03 8.34 29.58
C GLU A 78 24.18 9.84 29.47
N PHE A 79 23.21 10.57 30.00
CA PHE A 79 23.20 12.04 30.02
C PHE A 79 23.38 12.56 31.44
N ASP A 80 24.30 13.46 31.65
CA ASP A 80 24.44 14.27 32.85
C ASP A 80 23.81 15.62 32.58
N PHE A 81 22.48 15.68 32.59
CA PHE A 81 21.72 16.91 32.31
C PHE A 81 22.09 18.08 33.20
N PRO A 82 22.29 17.93 34.54
CA PRO A 82 22.68 19.01 35.38
C PRO A 82 23.95 19.76 34.94
N THR A 83 24.94 19.01 34.47
CA THR A 83 26.20 19.61 33.97
C THR A 83 26.07 20.13 32.52
N LEU A 84 25.28 19.47 31.68
CA LEU A 84 25.15 19.81 30.26
C LEU A 84 24.17 20.93 29.97
N THR A 85 23.18 21.17 30.87
CA THR A 85 22.13 22.17 30.68
C THR A 85 22.32 23.42 31.56
N ALA A 86 23.50 23.64 32.11
CA ALA A 86 23.84 24.77 32.97
C ALA A 86 22.85 25.03 34.13
N GLY A 87 22.31 23.95 34.72
CA GLY A 87 21.37 24.02 35.85
C GLY A 87 19.92 24.27 35.46
N ALA A 88 19.49 23.91 34.28
CA ALA A 88 18.07 23.96 33.94
C ALA A 88 17.23 23.16 34.95
N THR A 89 16.09 23.71 35.33
CA THR A 89 15.16 23.09 36.29
C THR A 89 13.95 22.47 35.60
N ALA A 90 13.31 21.51 36.26
CA ALA A 90 12.07 20.93 35.75
C ALA A 90 10.98 21.99 35.44
N ALA A 91 10.94 23.07 36.23
CA ALA A 91 10.03 24.19 36.01
C ALA A 91 10.31 24.97 34.71
N SER A 92 11.57 25.02 34.25
CA SER A 92 11.93 25.70 33.00
C SER A 92 11.43 24.98 31.75
N VAL A 93 11.23 23.69 31.82
CA VAL A 93 10.77 22.83 30.67
C VAL A 93 9.27 22.50 30.72
N THR A 94 8.51 23.02 31.71
CA THR A 94 7.06 22.76 31.86
C THR A 94 6.17 24.01 31.78
N GLY A 95 6.72 25.21 31.82
CA GLY A 95 5.95 26.47 31.82
C GLY A 95 5.55 26.96 30.42
N PRO A 96 4.87 28.12 30.33
CA PRO A 96 4.53 28.77 29.07
C PRO A 96 5.74 29.02 28.13
N ASN A 97 6.94 29.08 28.74
CA ASN A 97 8.21 29.30 28.03
C ASN A 97 9.01 28.02 27.82
N ALA A 98 8.40 26.85 28.04
CA ALA A 98 9.07 25.53 27.87
C ALA A 98 9.67 25.35 26.48
N ASP A 99 8.95 25.73 25.43
CA ASP A 99 9.45 25.66 24.06
C ASP A 99 10.67 26.56 23.82
N ALA A 100 10.67 27.78 24.40
CA ALA A 100 11.79 28.69 24.30
C ALA A 100 13.01 28.14 25.05
N ALA A 101 12.80 27.58 26.23
CA ALA A 101 13.86 26.96 27.04
C ALA A 101 14.46 25.73 26.32
N LEU A 102 13.63 24.85 25.82
CA LEU A 102 14.07 23.66 25.06
C LEU A 102 14.77 24.04 23.74
N ASN A 103 14.35 25.13 23.07
CA ASN A 103 15.02 25.64 21.89
C ASN A 103 16.37 26.30 22.19
N SER A 104 16.53 26.86 23.39
CA SER A 104 17.82 27.43 23.86
C SER A 104 18.81 26.34 24.29
N MET A 105 18.34 25.14 24.62
CA MET A 105 19.19 23.98 24.88
C MET A 105 19.67 23.42 23.55
N ASP A 106 20.99 23.39 23.36
CA ASP A 106 21.59 22.71 22.21
C ASP A 106 21.51 21.18 22.39
N ILE A 107 20.28 20.63 22.29
CA ILE A 107 20.04 19.18 22.45
C ILE A 107 20.92 18.36 21.49
N PRO A 108 21.07 18.72 20.19
CA PRO A 108 21.99 18.03 19.31
C PRO A 108 23.43 18.00 19.84
N GLY A 109 23.97 19.14 20.28
CA GLY A 109 25.30 19.24 20.85
C GLY A 109 25.47 18.44 22.15
N ILE A 110 24.45 18.42 23.01
CA ILE A 110 24.40 17.59 24.22
C ILE A 110 24.48 16.09 23.86
N ILE A 111 23.75 15.66 22.86
CA ILE A 111 23.79 14.26 22.38
C ILE A 111 25.18 13.92 21.82
N GLU A 112 25.72 14.78 20.96
CA GLU A 112 27.03 14.56 20.33
C GLU A 112 28.14 14.46 21.39
N LEU A 113 28.17 15.36 22.38
CA LEU A 113 29.11 15.31 23.49
C LEU A 113 28.97 14.02 24.31
N SER A 114 27.75 13.65 24.67
CA SER A 114 27.48 12.45 25.48
C SER A 114 27.89 11.16 24.74
N VAL A 115 27.53 11.05 23.47
CA VAL A 115 27.90 9.92 22.62
C VAL A 115 29.41 9.88 22.37
N GLY A 116 30.02 11.02 22.09
CA GLY A 116 31.47 11.12 21.87
C GLY A 116 32.30 10.72 23.07
N GLN A 117 31.85 11.05 24.30
CA GLN A 117 32.51 10.63 25.54
C GLN A 117 32.37 9.15 25.83
N GLN A 118 31.20 8.55 25.58
CA GLN A 118 30.92 7.14 25.95
C GLN A 118 31.39 6.15 24.87
N TYR A 119 31.32 6.56 23.61
CA TYR A 119 31.53 5.71 22.44
C TYR A 119 32.64 6.25 21.51
N ALA A 120 33.65 6.87 22.10
CA ALA A 120 34.79 7.39 21.36
C ALA A 120 35.39 6.35 20.40
N GLY A 121 35.60 6.73 19.13
CA GLY A 121 36.16 5.86 18.10
C GLY A 121 35.20 4.93 17.36
N LEU A 122 33.89 4.96 17.66
CA LEU A 122 32.88 4.14 16.95
C LEU A 122 32.27 4.87 15.73
N GLY A 123 32.65 6.09 15.43
CA GLY A 123 32.18 6.89 14.29
C GLY A 123 31.14 7.94 14.68
N ASP A 124 30.91 8.89 13.75
CA ASP A 124 30.17 10.12 14.04
C ASP A 124 28.64 9.99 13.99
N SER A 125 28.08 8.86 13.54
CA SER A 125 26.64 8.70 13.40
C SER A 125 26.16 7.37 13.97
N LEU A 126 26.11 7.30 15.31
CA LEU A 126 25.51 6.13 16.00
C LEU A 126 23.98 6.26 16.11
N LEU A 127 23.47 7.49 16.16
CA LEU A 127 22.06 7.80 16.37
C LEU A 127 21.45 8.41 15.12
N THR A 128 20.12 8.27 15.00
CA THR A 128 19.37 8.89 13.92
C THR A 128 19.28 10.40 14.09
N SER A 129 18.99 11.13 13.02
CA SER A 129 18.66 12.56 13.07
C SER A 129 17.44 12.87 13.97
N ALA A 130 16.57 11.90 14.20
CA ALA A 130 15.41 12.01 15.08
C ALA A 130 15.75 11.92 16.58
N ALA A 131 16.98 11.59 16.95
CA ALA A 131 17.37 11.43 18.35
C ALA A 131 17.14 12.71 19.16
N ALA A 132 17.46 13.88 18.60
CA ALA A 132 17.23 15.16 19.25
C ALA A 132 15.75 15.43 19.53
N ALA A 133 14.88 15.13 18.57
CA ALA A 133 13.44 15.24 18.74
C ALA A 133 12.90 14.27 19.80
N ASN A 134 13.45 13.05 19.85
CA ASN A 134 13.09 12.07 20.87
C ASN A 134 13.50 12.52 22.27
N VAL A 135 14.74 13.02 22.45
CA VAL A 135 15.19 13.59 23.73
C VAL A 135 14.30 14.75 24.14
N ARG A 136 14.02 15.69 23.24
CA ARG A 136 13.10 16.82 23.50
C ARG A 136 11.74 16.31 23.99
N GLN A 137 11.15 15.33 23.31
CA GLN A 137 9.85 14.77 23.70
C GLN A 137 9.90 14.05 25.06
N MET A 138 11.01 13.38 25.37
CA MET A 138 11.22 12.76 26.68
C MET A 138 11.29 13.80 27.78
N LEU A 139 11.97 14.92 27.55
CA LEU A 139 12.08 16.02 28.52
C LEU A 139 10.72 16.72 28.74
N ILE A 140 9.91 16.88 27.70
CA ILE A 140 8.54 17.41 27.82
C ILE A 140 7.66 16.47 28.64
N ASN A 141 7.72 15.17 28.38
CA ASN A 141 6.90 14.17 29.06
C ASN A 141 7.35 13.92 30.51
N ASN A 142 8.64 14.04 30.77
CA ASN A 142 9.25 13.80 32.09
C ASN A 142 10.27 14.91 32.43
N PRO A 143 9.80 16.07 32.88
CA PRO A 143 10.64 17.24 33.15
C PRO A 143 11.73 17.02 34.21
N GLU A 144 11.53 16.06 35.09
CA GLU A 144 12.48 15.72 36.15
C GLU A 144 13.80 15.11 35.62
N LEU A 145 13.79 14.63 34.37
CA LEU A 145 15.00 14.12 33.70
C LEU A 145 16.11 15.18 33.63
N VAL A 146 15.75 16.47 33.54
CA VAL A 146 16.72 17.56 33.46
C VAL A 146 17.55 17.74 34.75
N THR A 147 17.06 17.22 35.88
CA THR A 147 17.67 17.42 37.20
C THR A 147 18.59 16.27 37.62
N SER A 148 18.71 15.21 36.86
CA SER A 148 19.44 14.00 37.23
C SER A 148 20.24 13.40 36.11
N LYS A 149 21.21 12.59 36.48
CA LYS A 149 21.95 11.75 35.52
C LYS A 149 21.10 10.56 35.14
N GLN A 150 20.83 10.38 33.86
CA GLN A 150 19.92 9.38 33.34
C GLN A 150 20.48 8.69 32.10
N THR A 151 20.20 7.39 31.98
CA THR A 151 20.45 6.64 30.73
C THR A 151 19.19 6.65 29.88
N LEU A 152 19.26 7.28 28.72
CA LEU A 152 18.18 7.30 27.76
C LEU A 152 18.45 6.31 26.63
N TRP A 153 17.40 5.64 26.21
CA TRP A 153 17.47 4.74 25.05
C TRP A 153 17.03 5.53 23.80
N LEU A 154 17.98 5.75 22.90
CA LEU A 154 17.78 6.55 21.70
C LEU A 154 17.84 5.69 20.45
N PRO A 155 17.05 5.98 19.40
CA PRO A 155 17.04 5.20 18.17
C PRO A 155 18.39 5.25 17.48
N ALA A 156 18.91 4.05 17.16
CA ALA A 156 20.15 3.87 16.41
C ALA A 156 20.01 4.33 14.96
N ASP A 157 21.13 4.69 14.33
CA ASP A 157 21.20 4.94 12.88
C ASP A 157 20.69 3.73 12.09
N SER A 158 20.09 3.99 10.94
CA SER A 158 19.47 2.95 10.10
C SER A 158 20.45 1.84 9.70
N ARG A 159 21.74 2.16 9.48
CA ARG A 159 22.78 1.16 9.15
C ARG A 159 23.04 0.22 10.32
N LEU A 160 23.05 0.74 11.56
CA LEU A 160 23.23 -0.07 12.77
C LEU A 160 21.97 -0.90 13.08
N ASP A 161 20.79 -0.37 12.84
CA ASP A 161 19.52 -1.10 12.98
C ASP A 161 19.45 -2.29 12.02
N VAL A 162 19.89 -2.10 10.77
CA VAL A 162 19.96 -3.18 9.78
C VAL A 162 21.03 -4.19 10.17
N ALA A 163 22.22 -3.75 10.61
CA ALA A 163 23.30 -4.64 11.00
C ALA A 163 22.94 -5.48 12.23
N PHE A 164 22.21 -4.92 13.20
CA PHE A 164 21.76 -5.63 14.40
C PHE A 164 20.65 -6.67 14.10
N LYS A 165 19.73 -6.35 13.19
CA LYS A 165 18.60 -7.22 12.83
C LYS A 165 18.93 -8.23 11.73
N ARG A 166 19.91 -7.94 10.88
CA ARG A 166 20.29 -8.70 9.70
C ARG A 166 21.82 -8.60 9.53
N GLN A 167 22.33 -9.23 8.49
CA GLN A 167 23.69 -8.95 8.03
C GLN A 167 23.75 -7.56 7.39
N GLY A 168 24.58 -6.69 7.95
CA GLY A 168 24.77 -5.33 7.50
C GLY A 168 26.14 -5.15 6.80
N GLU A 169 26.53 -3.90 6.67
CA GLU A 169 27.88 -3.55 6.20
C GLU A 169 28.92 -3.96 7.27
N PRO A 170 30.12 -4.46 6.89
CA PRO A 170 31.13 -4.94 7.83
C PRO A 170 31.56 -3.93 8.90
N THR A 171 31.53 -2.64 8.59
CA THR A 171 31.83 -1.56 9.52
C THR A 171 30.73 -1.41 10.58
N ALA A 172 29.46 -1.46 10.16
CA ALA A 172 28.31 -1.40 11.05
C ALA A 172 28.22 -2.64 11.95
N GLU A 173 28.55 -3.82 11.43
CA GLU A 173 28.58 -5.06 12.22
C GLU A 173 29.63 -5.01 13.35
N LYS A 174 30.82 -4.45 13.08
CA LYS A 174 31.84 -4.24 14.12
C LYS A 174 31.37 -3.27 15.20
N THR A 175 30.75 -2.17 14.79
CA THR A 175 30.17 -1.19 15.74
C THR A 175 29.09 -1.83 16.60
N VAL A 176 28.20 -2.59 15.99
CA VAL A 176 27.13 -3.35 16.69
C VAL A 176 27.73 -4.35 17.67
N ALA A 177 28.77 -5.12 17.28
CA ALA A 177 29.44 -6.05 18.17
C ALA A 177 30.01 -5.34 19.40
N THR A 178 30.72 -4.22 19.21
CA THR A 178 31.30 -3.43 20.30
C THR A 178 30.24 -2.84 21.23
N LEU A 179 29.13 -2.34 20.68
CA LEU A 179 28.01 -1.83 21.48
C LEU A 179 27.27 -2.95 22.22
N SER A 180 27.18 -4.15 21.63
CA SER A 180 26.58 -5.32 22.26
C SER A 180 27.41 -5.84 23.42
N GLU A 181 28.75 -5.84 23.32
CA GLU A 181 29.65 -6.19 24.42
C GLU A 181 29.51 -5.26 25.63
N LYS A 182 29.05 -4.04 25.41
CA LYS A 182 28.80 -3.03 26.44
C LYS A 182 27.36 -3.04 26.97
N ASP A 183 26.53 -4.00 26.56
CA ASP A 183 25.09 -4.04 26.85
C ASP A 183 24.35 -2.74 26.48
N ALA A 184 24.88 -2.02 25.50
CA ALA A 184 24.39 -0.71 25.07
C ALA A 184 23.32 -0.79 23.97
N LEU A 185 22.92 -1.99 23.56
CA LEU A 185 21.91 -2.21 22.52
C LEU A 185 20.69 -2.93 23.07
N ARG A 186 19.52 -2.47 22.66
CA ARG A 186 18.27 -3.19 22.87
C ARG A 186 17.33 -3.07 21.66
N THR A 187 16.38 -4.00 21.56
CA THR A 187 15.27 -3.90 20.64
C THR A 187 14.08 -3.26 21.35
N GLY A 188 13.64 -2.12 20.87
CA GLY A 188 12.44 -1.45 21.34
C GLY A 188 11.30 -1.52 20.33
N PHE A 189 10.08 -1.22 20.79
CA PHE A 189 8.93 -1.09 19.88
C PHE A 189 8.98 0.25 19.14
N ASN A 190 8.81 0.20 17.82
CA ASN A 190 8.91 1.38 16.97
C ASN A 190 7.59 2.15 16.90
N TRP A 191 7.27 2.93 17.93
CA TRP A 191 6.10 3.81 17.94
C TRP A 191 6.15 4.87 16.85
N THR A 192 7.34 5.35 16.49
CA THR A 192 7.53 6.33 15.42
C THR A 192 7.02 5.80 14.08
N PHE A 193 7.23 4.51 13.80
CA PHE A 193 6.70 3.85 12.61
C PHE A 193 5.16 3.88 12.55
N LEU A 194 4.48 3.73 13.68
CA LEU A 194 3.01 3.78 13.71
C LEU A 194 2.44 5.19 13.66
N THR A 195 3.08 6.15 14.34
CA THR A 195 2.52 7.49 14.56
C THR A 195 3.13 8.57 13.68
N GLY A 196 4.30 8.27 13.10
CA GLY A 196 5.06 9.23 12.29
C GLY A 196 4.43 9.54 10.94
N ALA A 197 4.98 10.58 10.34
CA ALA A 197 4.71 10.98 8.97
C ALA A 197 5.85 10.51 8.04
N ASP A 198 5.80 10.95 6.80
CA ASP A 198 6.90 10.80 5.87
C ASP A 198 8.09 11.65 6.33
N ALA A 199 9.28 11.09 6.26
CA ALA A 199 10.53 11.74 6.67
C ALA A 199 11.66 11.36 5.71
N THR A 200 12.67 12.25 5.64
CA THR A 200 13.87 12.01 4.81
C THR A 200 14.75 10.91 5.42
N ASP A 201 14.78 10.82 6.74
CA ASP A 201 15.49 9.77 7.47
C ASP A 201 14.62 8.50 7.53
N PRO A 202 15.08 7.36 6.97
CA PRO A 202 14.32 6.11 6.96
C PRO A 202 13.91 5.61 8.35
N SER A 203 14.68 5.93 9.39
CA SER A 203 14.37 5.54 10.77
C SER A 203 13.26 6.36 11.43
N ALA A 204 12.95 7.54 10.88
CA ALA A 204 11.89 8.44 11.34
C ALA A 204 10.60 8.32 10.54
N VAL A 205 10.60 7.55 9.45
CA VAL A 205 9.40 7.35 8.60
C VAL A 205 8.31 6.61 9.37
N GLY A 206 7.07 7.11 9.23
CA GLY A 206 5.89 6.49 9.79
C GLY A 206 4.77 6.29 8.79
N ILE A 207 3.88 5.34 9.10
CA ILE A 207 2.76 4.94 8.20
C ILE A 207 1.50 5.76 8.42
N TRP A 208 1.36 6.49 9.54
CA TRP A 208 0.10 7.13 9.92
C TRP A 208 -0.37 8.20 8.93
N ALA A 209 0.55 9.05 8.49
CA ALA A 209 0.21 10.08 7.51
C ALA A 209 -0.18 9.48 6.15
N ALA A 210 0.55 8.44 5.69
CA ALA A 210 0.22 7.71 4.47
C ALA A 210 -1.15 7.02 4.58
N PHE A 211 -1.43 6.38 5.72
CA PHE A 211 -2.73 5.74 5.98
C PHE A 211 -3.87 6.76 5.94
N LYS A 212 -3.74 7.89 6.66
CA LYS A 212 -4.73 8.98 6.64
C LYS A 212 -4.92 9.55 5.23
N GLY A 213 -3.82 9.79 4.53
CA GLY A 213 -3.85 10.29 3.15
C GLY A 213 -4.60 9.34 2.21
N SER A 214 -4.31 8.05 2.29
CA SER A 214 -5.00 7.03 1.50
C SER A 214 -6.49 6.94 1.84
N LEU A 215 -6.83 6.95 3.13
CA LEU A 215 -8.23 6.90 3.57
C LEU A 215 -9.02 8.14 3.10
N MET A 216 -8.43 9.33 3.20
CA MET A 216 -9.04 10.57 2.69
C MET A 216 -9.22 10.53 1.18
N THR A 217 -8.20 10.08 0.43
CA THR A 217 -8.27 9.93 -1.03
C THR A 217 -9.40 8.96 -1.42
N MET A 218 -9.49 7.80 -0.76
CA MET A 218 -10.56 6.82 -1.00
C MET A 218 -11.94 7.38 -0.64
N ALA A 219 -12.07 8.09 0.46
CA ALA A 219 -13.33 8.72 0.86
C ALA A 219 -13.81 9.74 -0.17
N ILE A 220 -12.92 10.62 -0.64
CA ILE A 220 -13.24 11.61 -1.68
C ILE A 220 -13.64 10.90 -2.98
N THR A 221 -12.87 9.89 -3.40
CA THR A 221 -13.18 9.10 -4.59
C THR A 221 -14.57 8.47 -4.48
N LEU A 222 -14.88 7.82 -3.37
CA LEU A 222 -16.16 7.14 -3.15
C LEU A 222 -17.32 8.13 -3.10
N LEU A 223 -17.17 9.24 -2.35
CA LEU A 223 -18.21 10.26 -2.20
C LEU A 223 -18.56 10.97 -3.51
N LEU A 224 -17.61 11.06 -4.43
CA LEU A 224 -17.84 11.68 -5.74
C LEU A 224 -18.26 10.67 -6.80
N ALA A 225 -17.48 9.60 -6.98
CA ALA A 225 -17.69 8.67 -8.08
C ALA A 225 -18.94 7.80 -7.88
N PHE A 226 -19.20 7.35 -6.66
CA PHE A 226 -20.32 6.42 -6.40
C PHE A 226 -21.70 7.08 -6.54
N PRO A 227 -22.01 8.20 -5.87
CA PRO A 227 -23.33 8.82 -6.03
C PRO A 227 -23.56 9.32 -7.45
N VAL A 228 -22.59 10.00 -8.05
CA VAL A 228 -22.73 10.52 -9.42
C VAL A 228 -22.85 9.38 -10.42
N GLY A 229 -22.02 8.34 -10.30
CA GLY A 229 -22.04 7.18 -11.19
C GLY A 229 -23.35 6.39 -11.09
N VAL A 230 -23.86 6.15 -9.87
CA VAL A 230 -25.13 5.43 -9.67
C VAL A 230 -26.30 6.25 -10.17
N LEU A 231 -26.38 7.54 -9.84
CA LEU A 231 -27.45 8.41 -10.31
C LEU A 231 -27.44 8.54 -11.85
N ALA A 232 -26.27 8.66 -12.46
CA ALA A 232 -26.13 8.67 -13.91
C ALA A 232 -26.57 7.33 -14.53
N ALA A 233 -26.24 6.20 -13.93
CA ALA A 233 -26.67 4.88 -14.40
C ALA A 233 -28.20 4.72 -14.33
N LEU A 234 -28.81 5.10 -13.21
CA LEU A 234 -30.26 5.07 -13.03
C LEU A 234 -30.94 6.02 -14.03
N TYR A 235 -30.47 7.25 -14.17
CA TYR A 235 -31.03 8.19 -15.11
C TYR A 235 -30.99 7.66 -16.55
N LEU A 236 -29.85 7.16 -17.00
CA LEU A 236 -29.67 6.67 -18.37
C LEU A 236 -30.50 5.41 -18.68
N GLU A 237 -30.79 4.58 -17.66
CA GLU A 237 -31.50 3.33 -17.88
C GLU A 237 -33.01 3.44 -17.67
N GLU A 238 -33.48 4.26 -16.70
CA GLU A 238 -34.89 4.34 -16.34
C GLU A 238 -35.59 5.60 -16.89
N TYR A 239 -34.88 6.73 -16.97
CA TYR A 239 -35.50 8.03 -17.24
C TYR A 239 -35.12 8.63 -18.58
N ALA A 240 -33.93 8.32 -19.11
CA ALA A 240 -33.46 8.96 -20.33
C ALA A 240 -34.26 8.49 -21.56
N SER A 241 -34.79 9.44 -22.32
CA SER A 241 -35.42 9.13 -23.61
C SER A 241 -34.36 8.71 -24.62
N LYS A 242 -34.70 7.70 -25.45
CA LYS A 242 -33.84 7.21 -26.52
C LYS A 242 -33.73 8.27 -27.62
N ASN A 243 -32.67 9.04 -27.60
CA ASN A 243 -32.37 10.07 -28.60
C ASN A 243 -30.86 10.12 -28.89
N ARG A 244 -30.46 10.88 -29.94
CA ARG A 244 -29.06 11.00 -30.37
C ARG A 244 -28.14 11.52 -29.24
N LEU A 245 -28.66 12.35 -28.37
CA LEU A 245 -27.86 12.89 -27.25
C LEU A 245 -27.56 11.83 -26.21
N THR A 246 -28.54 11.01 -25.85
CA THR A 246 -28.36 9.87 -24.92
C THR A 246 -27.39 8.85 -25.51
N ASP A 247 -27.50 8.55 -26.82
CA ASP A 247 -26.58 7.64 -27.50
C ASP A 247 -25.13 8.19 -27.48
N MET A 248 -24.99 9.50 -27.71
CA MET A 248 -23.68 10.14 -27.66
C MET A 248 -23.05 10.10 -26.26
N ILE A 249 -23.86 10.32 -25.22
CA ILE A 249 -23.40 10.20 -23.82
C ILE A 249 -22.96 8.76 -23.53
N GLU A 250 -23.74 7.76 -23.96
CA GLU A 250 -23.42 6.35 -23.76
C GLU A 250 -22.09 5.96 -24.44
N VAL A 251 -21.91 6.37 -25.69
CA VAL A 251 -20.66 6.15 -26.43
C VAL A 251 -19.49 6.85 -25.73
N SER A 252 -19.70 8.06 -25.23
CA SER A 252 -18.67 8.83 -24.52
C SER A 252 -18.25 8.13 -23.22
N ILE A 253 -19.20 7.61 -22.44
CA ILE A 253 -18.91 6.86 -21.20
C ILE A 253 -18.10 5.60 -21.52
N ASN A 254 -18.50 4.84 -22.53
CA ASN A 254 -17.80 3.65 -22.95
C ASN A 254 -16.38 3.95 -23.45
N ASN A 255 -16.20 5.01 -24.22
CA ASN A 255 -14.90 5.46 -24.69
C ASN A 255 -14.02 5.91 -23.50
N LEU A 256 -14.60 6.65 -22.55
CA LEU A 256 -13.87 7.12 -21.37
C LEU A 256 -13.41 5.95 -20.49
N ALA A 257 -14.23 4.89 -20.35
CA ALA A 257 -13.87 3.67 -19.63
C ALA A 257 -12.71 2.89 -20.30
N ALA A 258 -12.51 3.07 -21.60
CA ALA A 258 -11.43 2.44 -22.36
C ALA A 258 -10.10 3.22 -22.30
N VAL A 259 -10.11 4.46 -21.74
CA VAL A 259 -8.91 5.30 -21.64
C VAL A 259 -7.93 4.69 -20.63
N PRO A 260 -6.64 4.52 -20.98
CA PRO A 260 -5.62 4.07 -20.05
C PRO A 260 -5.52 4.97 -18.81
N SER A 261 -5.42 4.37 -17.63
CA SER A 261 -5.37 5.10 -16.34
C SER A 261 -4.30 6.19 -16.25
N ILE A 262 -3.18 6.00 -16.96
CA ILE A 262 -2.09 7.00 -17.02
C ILE A 262 -2.56 8.35 -17.59
N ILE A 263 -3.52 8.35 -18.52
CA ILE A 263 -4.07 9.59 -19.11
C ILE A 263 -4.83 10.39 -18.05
N PHE A 264 -5.58 9.71 -17.17
CA PHE A 264 -6.26 10.40 -16.05
C PHE A 264 -5.25 10.99 -15.06
N GLY A 265 -4.12 10.32 -14.83
CA GLY A 265 -3.04 10.86 -14.01
C GLY A 265 -2.44 12.13 -14.63
N LEU A 266 -2.17 12.13 -15.95
CA LEU A 266 -1.68 13.30 -16.68
C LEU A 266 -2.72 14.43 -16.71
N LEU A 267 -4.00 14.11 -16.88
CA LEU A 267 -5.09 15.08 -16.82
C LEU A 267 -5.20 15.70 -15.42
N GLY A 268 -5.09 14.89 -14.38
CA GLY A 268 -5.05 15.36 -13.00
C GLY A 268 -3.90 16.32 -12.75
N LEU A 269 -2.71 15.99 -13.25
CA LEU A 269 -1.54 16.87 -13.19
C LEU A 269 -1.78 18.19 -13.93
N ALA A 270 -2.27 18.13 -15.16
CA ALA A 270 -2.48 19.31 -16.00
C ALA A 270 -3.61 20.20 -15.49
N VAL A 271 -4.75 19.63 -15.12
CA VAL A 271 -5.94 20.40 -14.75
C VAL A 271 -5.86 20.82 -13.27
N PHE A 272 -5.71 19.88 -12.35
CA PHE A 272 -5.81 20.20 -10.92
C PHE A 272 -4.58 20.95 -10.39
N LEU A 273 -3.36 20.58 -10.83
CA LEU A 273 -2.16 21.24 -10.36
C LEU A 273 -1.84 22.49 -11.17
N SER A 274 -1.90 22.42 -12.51
CA SER A 274 -1.42 23.55 -13.34
C SER A 274 -2.49 24.62 -13.54
N ILE A 275 -3.77 24.26 -13.76
CA ILE A 275 -4.85 25.22 -14.00
C ILE A 275 -5.45 25.71 -12.69
N PHE A 276 -5.81 24.78 -11.78
CA PHE A 276 -6.43 25.14 -10.51
C PHE A 276 -5.41 25.45 -9.38
N GLY A 277 -4.11 25.26 -9.61
CA GLY A 277 -3.06 25.60 -8.66
C GLY A 277 -3.10 24.77 -7.36
N MET A 278 -3.69 23.57 -7.40
CA MET A 278 -3.83 22.73 -6.21
C MET A 278 -2.47 22.13 -5.77
N PRO A 279 -2.25 21.90 -4.47
CA PRO A 279 -0.99 21.35 -4.00
C PRO A 279 -0.80 19.87 -4.44
N ARG A 280 0.43 19.51 -4.83
CA ARG A 280 0.79 18.19 -5.37
C ARG A 280 0.47 17.04 -4.41
N SER A 281 0.69 17.24 -3.12
CA SER A 281 0.50 16.20 -2.09
C SER A 281 -0.90 16.23 -1.46
N SER A 282 -1.91 16.67 -2.19
CA SER A 282 -3.27 16.76 -1.70
C SER A 282 -4.06 15.47 -1.94
N ALA A 283 -4.65 14.93 -0.88
CA ALA A 283 -5.61 13.82 -0.96
C ALA A 283 -6.82 14.17 -1.85
N LEU A 284 -7.17 15.48 -1.93
CA LEU A 284 -8.24 15.96 -2.77
C LEU A 284 -7.92 15.78 -4.26
N VAL A 285 -6.72 16.14 -4.69
CA VAL A 285 -6.27 15.96 -6.10
C VAL A 285 -6.26 14.47 -6.48
N GLY A 286 -5.71 13.63 -5.61
CA GLY A 286 -5.72 12.18 -5.81
C GLY A 286 -7.15 11.63 -5.90
N GLY A 287 -8.03 12.04 -4.98
CA GLY A 287 -9.42 11.62 -4.94
C GLY A 287 -10.24 12.05 -6.15
N LEU A 288 -10.07 13.30 -6.61
CA LEU A 288 -10.72 13.79 -7.83
C LEU A 288 -10.26 13.02 -9.08
N THR A 289 -8.96 12.80 -9.20
CA THR A 289 -8.38 12.06 -10.35
C THR A 289 -8.89 10.61 -10.37
N LEU A 290 -8.90 9.93 -9.23
CA LEU A 290 -9.44 8.57 -9.11
C LEU A 290 -10.95 8.54 -9.34
N ALA A 291 -11.70 9.55 -8.90
CA ALA A 291 -13.13 9.64 -9.14
C ALA A 291 -13.45 9.74 -10.63
N LEU A 292 -12.72 10.57 -11.38
CA LEU A 292 -12.88 10.65 -12.84
C LEU A 292 -12.60 9.33 -13.54
N MET A 293 -11.59 8.58 -13.09
CA MET A 293 -11.22 7.28 -13.64
C MET A 293 -12.26 6.20 -13.33
N THR A 294 -12.82 6.19 -12.11
CA THR A 294 -13.72 5.13 -11.65
C THR A 294 -15.18 5.36 -12.03
N MET A 295 -15.59 6.62 -12.22
CA MET A 295 -16.97 7.00 -12.52
C MET A 295 -17.55 6.27 -13.74
N PRO A 296 -16.88 6.19 -14.92
CA PRO A 296 -17.42 5.47 -16.08
C PRO A 296 -17.66 3.99 -15.79
N VAL A 297 -16.78 3.37 -15.03
CA VAL A 297 -16.89 1.96 -14.65
C VAL A 297 -18.11 1.73 -13.77
N ILE A 298 -18.36 2.63 -12.81
CA ILE A 298 -19.53 2.58 -11.93
C ILE A 298 -20.81 2.76 -12.74
N VAL A 299 -20.84 3.69 -13.71
CA VAL A 299 -22.01 3.90 -14.59
C VAL A 299 -22.31 2.63 -15.38
N ILE A 300 -21.30 2.02 -16.02
CA ILE A 300 -21.48 0.80 -16.82
C ILE A 300 -21.96 -0.35 -15.94
N ALA A 301 -21.33 -0.56 -14.79
CA ALA A 301 -21.72 -1.61 -13.83
C ALA A 301 -23.14 -1.39 -13.31
N GLY A 302 -23.51 -0.16 -12.95
CA GLY A 302 -24.84 0.23 -12.48
C GLY A 302 -25.91 -0.02 -13.55
N ARG A 303 -25.68 0.39 -14.79
CA ARG A 303 -26.60 0.12 -15.91
C ARG A 303 -26.79 -1.38 -16.13
N ASN A 304 -25.73 -2.18 -16.11
CA ASN A 304 -25.83 -3.62 -16.25
C ASN A 304 -26.62 -4.26 -15.10
N ALA A 305 -26.42 -3.76 -13.88
CA ALA A 305 -27.20 -4.23 -12.71
C ALA A 305 -28.68 -3.91 -12.87
N VAL A 306 -29.03 -2.69 -13.28
CA VAL A 306 -30.42 -2.28 -13.53
C VAL A 306 -31.04 -3.11 -14.66
N LYS A 307 -30.32 -3.32 -15.79
CA LYS A 307 -30.78 -4.17 -16.91
C LYS A 307 -31.03 -5.61 -16.52
N SER A 308 -30.33 -6.13 -15.52
CA SER A 308 -30.51 -7.53 -15.09
C SER A 308 -31.83 -7.81 -14.37
N VAL A 309 -32.54 -6.75 -13.92
CA VAL A 309 -33.85 -6.88 -13.27
C VAL A 309 -34.92 -7.10 -14.35
N PRO A 310 -35.70 -8.21 -14.30
CA PRO A 310 -36.77 -8.47 -15.26
C PRO A 310 -37.81 -7.35 -15.30
N PRO A 311 -38.36 -7.02 -16.49
CA PRO A 311 -39.35 -5.93 -16.65
C PRO A 311 -40.57 -6.11 -15.76
N SER A 312 -41.02 -7.36 -15.57
CA SER A 312 -42.18 -7.68 -14.69
C SER A 312 -41.99 -7.26 -13.24
N ILE A 313 -40.78 -7.34 -12.72
CA ILE A 313 -40.44 -6.91 -11.36
C ILE A 313 -40.43 -5.38 -11.29
N ARG A 314 -39.94 -4.71 -12.31
CA ARG A 314 -39.92 -3.23 -12.40
C ARG A 314 -41.34 -2.65 -12.47
N GLU A 315 -42.19 -3.23 -13.33
CA GLU A 315 -43.57 -2.82 -13.47
C GLU A 315 -44.38 -3.05 -12.18
N ALA A 316 -44.15 -4.18 -11.49
CA ALA A 316 -44.78 -4.45 -10.20
C ALA A 316 -44.35 -3.42 -9.13
N ALA A 317 -43.06 -3.00 -9.11
CA ALA A 317 -42.58 -1.98 -8.18
C ALA A 317 -43.15 -0.58 -8.44
N LEU A 318 -43.45 -0.26 -9.71
CA LEU A 318 -44.08 1.02 -10.08
C LEU A 318 -45.59 1.03 -9.85
N GLY A 319 -46.24 -0.15 -9.67
CA GLY A 319 -47.64 -0.31 -9.43
C GLY A 319 -48.06 -0.23 -7.95
N ILE A 320 -47.13 -0.12 -7.04
CA ILE A 320 -47.28 0.06 -5.59
C ILE A 320 -47.10 1.53 -5.22
#